data_b021758b524ac0d6c861437904ddde20
#
_entry.id   b021758b524ac0d6c861437904ddde20
#
_cell.length_a   1.000
_cell.length_b   1.000
_cell.length_c   1.000
_cell.angle_alpha   90.00
_cell.angle_beta   90.00
_cell.angle_gamma   90.00
#
_symmetry.space_group_name_H-M   'P 1'
#
loop_
_entity.id
_entity.type
_entity.pdbx_description
1 polymer ?
#
loop_
_entity_poly.entity_id
_entity_poly.type
_entity_poly.pdbx_seq_one_letter_code
_entity_poly.pdbx_strand_id
1 'polypeptide(L)'
;MDPAVHPLPRPPPSGELGEPEITRFLSALATERQVSASTQNQALAALLFLYQTVLEREIAWLEGIVHAKRPERLPVVLSRGEISAVLAQMSGIEHLCASLMYGAGLRVLEALQLRIKDVDFAGQQLMVRDGKGRKDRATLLPTTLQAALRQHVESVRDQHAADLRVGAGFVQLPDALRAKYPSAPREWPWQWLFPATRHYTDPATGERRRHHLHETVIQRAVRRAARAAGVPKPVTPHTLRHSFATQLLASGSDIRTIQQLLGHKDVSTTMIYTHVLRRGPLGVRSPLDSDS
;
A
#
# COMPACT_ATOMS: atom_id res chain seq x y z
N MET A 1 43.94 -3.73 -33.29
CA MET A 1 42.74 -3.52 -34.15
C MET A 1 41.57 -3.27 -33.16
N ASP A 2 41.24 -2.00 -32.97
CA ASP A 2 40.12 -1.60 -32.11
C ASP A 2 38.79 -1.90 -32.83
N PRO A 3 37.80 -2.56 -32.15
CA PRO A 3 36.51 -2.72 -32.75
C PRO A 3 35.78 -1.37 -32.78
N ALA A 4 35.50 -0.90 -33.99
CA ALA A 4 34.77 0.33 -34.25
C ALA A 4 33.42 0.29 -33.49
N VAL A 5 33.29 1.16 -32.50
CA VAL A 5 32.02 1.46 -31.83
C VAL A 5 31.14 2.19 -32.85
N HIS A 6 30.24 1.47 -33.51
CA HIS A 6 29.22 2.13 -34.32
C HIS A 6 28.32 2.97 -33.41
N PRO A 7 28.18 4.28 -33.63
CA PRO A 7 27.27 5.10 -32.89
C PRO A 7 25.85 4.60 -33.14
N LEU A 8 25.09 4.35 -32.05
CA LEU A 8 23.68 4.03 -32.13
C LEU A 8 22.96 5.14 -32.95
N PRO A 9 22.06 4.77 -33.88
CA PRO A 9 21.30 5.73 -34.65
C PRO A 9 20.57 6.67 -33.67
N ARG A 10 20.60 7.98 -33.95
CA ARG A 10 19.86 8.98 -33.16
C ARG A 10 18.38 8.57 -33.15
N PRO A 11 17.74 8.54 -31.96
CA PRO A 11 16.32 8.26 -31.94
C PRO A 11 15.59 9.32 -32.76
N PRO A 12 14.57 8.95 -33.56
CA PRO A 12 13.76 9.91 -34.30
C PRO A 12 13.12 10.90 -33.31
N PRO A 13 12.87 12.15 -33.73
CA PRO A 13 12.18 13.12 -32.89
C PRO A 13 10.86 12.54 -32.39
N SER A 14 10.55 12.72 -31.14
CA SER A 14 9.33 12.16 -30.49
C SER A 14 8.01 12.54 -31.17
N GLY A 15 8.04 13.56 -32.04
CA GLY A 15 6.90 13.98 -32.87
C GLY A 15 6.62 13.11 -34.10
N GLU A 16 7.55 12.23 -34.51
CA GLU A 16 7.40 11.35 -35.68
C GLU A 16 7.00 9.91 -35.30
N LEU A 17 7.08 9.59 -34.00
CA LEU A 17 6.70 8.26 -33.50
C LEU A 17 5.17 8.16 -33.45
N GLY A 18 4.63 7.04 -33.94
CA GLY A 18 3.19 6.76 -33.99
C GLY A 18 2.82 5.40 -33.43
N GLU A 19 1.64 4.94 -33.76
CA GLU A 19 1.07 3.66 -33.32
C GLU A 19 1.94 2.45 -33.60
N PRO A 20 2.60 2.33 -34.78
CA PRO A 20 3.47 1.20 -35.09
C PRO A 20 4.66 1.09 -34.14
N GLU A 21 5.28 2.23 -33.80
CA GLU A 21 6.45 2.29 -32.90
C GLU A 21 6.02 1.96 -31.46
N ILE A 22 4.86 2.46 -31.01
CA ILE A 22 4.27 2.15 -29.70
C ILE A 22 3.98 0.65 -29.60
N THR A 23 3.34 0.07 -30.61
CA THR A 23 3.00 -1.36 -30.67
C THR A 23 4.26 -2.21 -30.64
N ARG A 24 5.28 -1.84 -31.43
CA ARG A 24 6.59 -2.52 -31.46
C ARG A 24 7.28 -2.45 -30.10
N PHE A 25 7.34 -1.28 -29.48
CA PHE A 25 7.95 -1.08 -28.18
C PHE A 25 7.25 -1.90 -27.08
N LEU A 26 5.92 -1.86 -27.02
CA LEU A 26 5.16 -2.62 -26.01
C LEU A 26 5.31 -4.13 -26.22
N SER A 27 5.32 -4.60 -27.49
CA SER A 27 5.56 -6.01 -27.80
C SER A 27 6.98 -6.44 -27.43
N ALA A 28 8.01 -5.64 -27.71
CA ALA A 28 9.39 -5.91 -27.32
C ALA A 28 9.55 -5.97 -25.79
N LEU A 29 8.83 -5.17 -25.02
CA LEU A 29 8.80 -5.30 -23.55
C LEU A 29 8.35 -6.69 -23.10
N ALA A 30 7.37 -7.29 -23.80
CA ALA A 30 6.85 -8.61 -23.46
C ALA A 30 7.75 -9.75 -23.97
N THR A 31 8.25 -9.64 -25.21
CA THR A 31 8.98 -10.73 -25.91
C THR A 31 10.47 -10.74 -25.61
N GLU A 32 11.13 -9.59 -25.72
CA GLU A 32 12.59 -9.46 -25.58
C GLU A 32 12.99 -9.18 -24.13
N ARG A 33 12.31 -8.24 -23.47
CA ARG A 33 12.61 -7.84 -22.10
C ARG A 33 11.90 -8.69 -21.03
N GLN A 34 10.94 -9.51 -21.44
CA GLN A 34 10.18 -10.41 -20.56
C GLN A 34 9.64 -9.71 -19.29
N VAL A 35 9.21 -8.46 -19.43
CA VAL A 35 8.67 -7.69 -18.31
C VAL A 35 7.34 -8.27 -17.85
N SER A 36 6.94 -7.94 -16.62
CA SER A 36 5.62 -8.34 -16.12
C SER A 36 4.49 -7.61 -16.87
N ALA A 37 3.31 -8.23 -16.95
CA ALA A 37 2.13 -7.59 -17.54
C ALA A 37 1.79 -6.25 -16.87
N SER A 38 2.06 -6.11 -15.56
CA SER A 38 1.89 -4.84 -14.85
C SER A 38 2.84 -3.76 -15.35
N THR A 39 4.10 -4.11 -15.63
CA THR A 39 5.11 -3.19 -16.17
C THR A 39 4.74 -2.76 -17.59
N GLN A 40 4.29 -3.70 -18.44
CA GLN A 40 3.84 -3.39 -19.78
C GLN A 40 2.61 -2.45 -19.77
N ASN A 41 1.61 -2.73 -18.91
CA ASN A 41 0.43 -1.87 -18.76
C ASN A 41 0.80 -0.46 -18.24
N GLN A 42 1.80 -0.35 -17.37
CA GLN A 42 2.28 0.93 -16.88
C GLN A 42 2.97 1.73 -18.00
N ALA A 43 3.77 1.05 -18.83
CA ALA A 43 4.38 1.67 -20.01
C ALA A 43 3.31 2.13 -21.01
N LEU A 44 2.29 1.31 -21.28
CA LEU A 44 1.15 1.69 -22.12
C LEU A 44 0.43 2.93 -21.56
N ALA A 45 0.10 2.93 -20.26
CA ALA A 45 -0.58 4.06 -19.64
C ALA A 45 0.25 5.35 -19.72
N ALA A 46 1.58 5.27 -19.54
CA ALA A 46 2.48 6.41 -19.66
C ALA A 46 2.54 6.95 -21.09
N LEU A 47 2.57 6.07 -22.10
CA LEU A 47 2.53 6.47 -23.51
C LEU A 47 1.19 7.10 -23.88
N LEU A 48 0.07 6.52 -23.46
CA LEU A 48 -1.25 7.12 -23.70
C LEU A 48 -1.35 8.51 -23.05
N PHE A 49 -0.87 8.68 -21.82
CA PHE A 49 -0.83 9.99 -21.17
C PHE A 49 0.04 10.98 -21.95
N LEU A 50 1.23 10.58 -22.38
CA LEU A 50 2.13 11.42 -23.17
C LEU A 50 1.44 11.92 -24.46
N TYR A 51 0.86 10.99 -25.22
CA TYR A 51 0.25 11.37 -26.51
C TYR A 51 -1.04 12.16 -26.32
N GLN A 52 -1.98 11.68 -25.50
CA GLN A 52 -3.29 12.30 -25.35
C GLN A 52 -3.25 13.60 -24.55
N THR A 53 -2.42 13.68 -23.49
CA THR A 53 -2.45 14.82 -22.56
C THR A 53 -1.35 15.84 -22.85
N VAL A 54 -0.14 15.37 -23.21
CA VAL A 54 1.02 16.28 -23.37
C VAL A 54 1.18 16.72 -24.82
N LEU A 55 1.02 15.80 -25.76
CA LEU A 55 1.17 16.08 -27.20
C LEU A 55 -0.16 16.43 -27.88
N GLU A 56 -1.29 16.31 -27.18
CA GLU A 56 -2.66 16.55 -27.66
C GLU A 56 -2.96 15.82 -28.98
N ARG A 57 -2.42 14.58 -29.11
CA ARG A 57 -2.61 13.71 -30.28
C ARG A 57 -3.50 12.54 -29.92
N GLU A 58 -4.50 12.31 -30.72
CA GLU A 58 -5.27 11.07 -30.65
C GLU A 58 -4.44 9.90 -31.19
N ILE A 59 -4.35 8.84 -30.39
CA ILE A 59 -3.83 7.55 -30.84
C ILE A 59 -5.06 6.70 -31.11
N ALA A 60 -5.15 6.16 -32.31
CA ALA A 60 -6.17 5.19 -32.67
C ALA A 60 -5.95 3.88 -31.87
N TRP A 61 -6.88 2.94 -31.99
CA TRP A 61 -6.79 1.67 -31.26
C TRP A 61 -5.51 0.93 -31.61
N LEU A 62 -4.67 0.65 -30.60
CA LEU A 62 -3.42 -0.09 -30.75
C LEU A 62 -3.73 -1.58 -30.95
N GLU A 63 -3.74 -2.03 -32.20
CA GLU A 63 -3.93 -3.44 -32.54
C GLU A 63 -2.59 -4.19 -32.55
N GLY A 64 -2.64 -5.51 -32.33
CA GLY A 64 -1.46 -6.40 -32.50
C GLY A 64 -0.41 -6.32 -31.38
N ILE A 65 -0.71 -5.71 -30.24
CA ILE A 65 0.23 -5.74 -29.09
C ILE A 65 0.35 -7.17 -28.57
N VAL A 66 1.59 -7.67 -28.50
CA VAL A 66 1.87 -8.93 -27.80
C VAL A 66 1.87 -8.66 -26.30
N HIS A 67 0.88 -9.19 -25.61
CA HIS A 67 0.73 -8.98 -24.16
C HIS A 67 1.64 -9.92 -23.36
N ALA A 68 2.30 -9.35 -22.34
CA ALA A 68 3.06 -10.13 -21.38
C ALA A 68 2.12 -11.06 -20.59
N LYS A 69 2.56 -12.31 -20.41
CA LYS A 69 1.81 -13.30 -19.63
C LYS A 69 1.62 -12.82 -18.19
N ARG A 70 0.42 -12.97 -17.66
CA ARG A 70 0.08 -12.71 -16.27
C ARG A 70 0.19 -14.03 -15.49
N PRO A 71 1.31 -14.32 -14.83
CA PRO A 71 1.36 -15.52 -13.99
C PRO A 71 0.41 -15.34 -12.81
N GLU A 72 -0.49 -16.27 -12.58
CA GLU A 72 -1.27 -16.36 -11.36
C GLU A 72 -0.33 -16.78 -10.23
N ARG A 73 0.14 -15.82 -9.47
CA ARG A 73 0.92 -16.09 -8.25
C ARG A 73 -0.01 -16.03 -7.05
N LEU A 74 -0.10 -17.14 -6.34
CA LEU A 74 -0.81 -17.18 -5.06
C LEU A 74 -0.11 -16.22 -4.08
N PRO A 75 -0.88 -15.44 -3.29
CA PRO A 75 -0.31 -14.55 -2.30
C PRO A 75 0.53 -15.32 -1.27
N VAL A 76 1.67 -14.77 -0.89
CA VAL A 76 2.43 -15.28 0.23
C VAL A 76 1.67 -14.99 1.52
N VAL A 77 1.40 -16.02 2.30
CA VAL A 77 0.70 -15.97 3.59
C VAL A 77 1.60 -16.54 4.67
N LEU A 78 1.62 -15.87 5.81
CA LEU A 78 2.34 -16.31 7.00
C LEU A 78 1.36 -17.00 7.97
N SER A 79 1.81 -18.04 8.64
CA SER A 79 1.13 -18.62 9.79
C SER A 79 1.11 -17.64 10.98
N ARG A 80 0.28 -17.88 11.98
CA ARG A 80 0.27 -17.07 13.22
C ARG A 80 1.63 -17.08 13.92
N GLY A 81 2.31 -18.22 13.95
CA GLY A 81 3.65 -18.35 14.53
C GLY A 81 4.70 -17.53 13.77
N GLU A 82 4.69 -17.58 12.42
CA GLU A 82 5.60 -16.78 11.60
C GLU A 82 5.34 -15.28 11.76
N ILE A 83 4.08 -14.84 11.85
CA ILE A 83 3.74 -13.44 12.14
C ILE A 83 4.29 -13.01 13.50
N SER A 84 4.03 -13.80 14.56
CA SER A 84 4.53 -13.50 15.90
C SER A 84 6.05 -13.43 15.94
N ALA A 85 6.73 -14.36 15.26
CA ALA A 85 8.19 -14.35 15.15
C ALA A 85 8.73 -13.11 14.43
N VAL A 86 8.08 -12.69 13.33
CA VAL A 86 8.48 -11.48 12.60
C VAL A 86 8.24 -10.23 13.45
N LEU A 87 7.07 -10.08 14.07
CA LEU A 87 6.75 -8.92 14.90
C LEU A 87 7.66 -8.84 16.13
N ALA A 88 8.06 -9.96 16.74
CA ALA A 88 9.00 -10.01 17.87
C ALA A 88 10.41 -9.47 17.51
N GLN A 89 10.79 -9.44 16.25
CA GLN A 89 12.05 -8.84 15.77
C GLN A 89 11.95 -7.33 15.49
N MET A 90 10.79 -6.73 15.77
CA MET A 90 10.53 -5.30 15.55
C MET A 90 10.31 -4.60 16.88
N SER A 91 10.56 -3.29 16.92
CA SER A 91 10.38 -2.46 18.12
C SER A 91 9.82 -1.08 17.75
N GLY A 92 9.34 -0.34 18.75
CA GLY A 92 8.90 1.04 18.61
C GLY A 92 7.81 1.24 17.53
N ILE A 93 7.96 2.31 16.79
CA ILE A 93 6.99 2.74 15.77
C ILE A 93 6.87 1.72 14.61
N GLU A 94 7.97 1.06 14.25
CA GLU A 94 7.98 0.04 13.19
C GLU A 94 7.11 -1.17 13.59
N HIS A 95 7.28 -1.65 14.83
CA HIS A 95 6.47 -2.72 15.40
C HIS A 95 4.99 -2.35 15.45
N LEU A 96 4.66 -1.16 15.96
CA LEU A 96 3.28 -0.72 16.13
C LEU A 96 2.57 -0.57 14.77
N CYS A 97 3.24 0.03 13.78
CA CYS A 97 2.70 0.15 12.43
C CYS A 97 2.51 -1.21 11.76
N ALA A 98 3.48 -2.11 11.82
CA ALA A 98 3.37 -3.46 11.25
C ALA A 98 2.27 -4.28 11.95
N SER A 99 2.15 -4.16 13.26
CA SER A 99 1.09 -4.80 14.05
C SER A 99 -0.31 -4.30 13.67
N LEU A 100 -0.47 -2.99 13.43
CA LEU A 100 -1.73 -2.43 12.89
C LEU A 100 -2.02 -2.94 11.48
N MET A 101 -1.01 -3.02 10.62
CA MET A 101 -1.20 -3.54 9.26
C MET A 101 -1.70 -4.99 9.28
N TYR A 102 -1.15 -5.82 10.17
CA TYR A 102 -1.61 -7.19 10.34
C TYR A 102 -2.96 -7.25 11.06
N GLY A 103 -3.13 -6.54 12.19
CA GLY A 103 -4.32 -6.65 13.04
C GLY A 103 -5.57 -5.96 12.48
N ALA A 104 -5.41 -4.99 11.57
CA ALA A 104 -6.50 -4.22 10.95
C ALA A 104 -6.57 -4.41 9.43
N GLY A 105 -5.68 -5.19 8.83
CA GLY A 105 -5.65 -5.43 7.39
C GLY A 105 -5.29 -4.21 6.55
N LEU A 106 -4.54 -3.25 7.07
CA LEU A 106 -4.22 -2.00 6.39
C LEU A 106 -3.16 -2.18 5.30
N ARG A 107 -3.26 -1.39 4.22
CA ARG A 107 -2.13 -1.17 3.30
C ARG A 107 -1.09 -0.27 3.98
N VAL A 108 0.16 -0.35 3.56
CA VAL A 108 1.24 0.45 4.19
C VAL A 108 0.93 1.94 4.18
N LEU A 109 0.49 2.50 3.07
CA LEU A 109 0.12 3.92 3.00
C LEU A 109 -1.15 4.23 3.80
N GLU A 110 -2.13 3.33 3.85
CA GLU A 110 -3.32 3.50 4.70
C GLU A 110 -2.92 3.60 6.18
N ALA A 111 -2.02 2.73 6.65
CA ALA A 111 -1.52 2.78 8.03
C ALA A 111 -0.75 4.08 8.32
N LEU A 112 0.13 4.48 7.41
CA LEU A 112 0.97 5.67 7.58
C LEU A 112 0.20 6.98 7.45
N GLN A 113 -0.88 7.00 6.69
CA GLN A 113 -1.75 8.17 6.48
C GLN A 113 -2.90 8.28 7.50
N LEU A 114 -2.95 7.40 8.49
CA LEU A 114 -3.87 7.57 9.62
C LEU A 114 -3.56 8.89 10.34
N ARG A 115 -4.63 9.59 10.69
CA ARG A 115 -4.56 10.79 11.53
C ARG A 115 -5.04 10.46 12.94
N ILE A 116 -4.74 11.32 13.88
CA ILE A 116 -5.17 11.16 15.28
C ILE A 116 -6.68 10.95 15.38
N LYS A 117 -7.47 11.73 14.63
CA LYS A 117 -8.95 11.64 14.61
C LYS A 117 -9.49 10.36 13.97
N ASP A 118 -8.65 9.59 13.28
CA ASP A 118 -9.07 8.36 12.62
C ASP A 118 -8.99 7.13 13.54
N VAL A 119 -8.54 7.32 14.78
CA VAL A 119 -8.44 6.28 15.80
C VAL A 119 -9.58 6.46 16.81
N ASP A 120 -10.55 5.56 16.75
CA ASP A 120 -11.64 5.49 17.73
C ASP A 120 -11.34 4.37 18.74
N PHE A 121 -10.82 4.76 19.89
CA PHE A 121 -10.51 3.82 20.98
C PHE A 121 -11.76 3.29 21.66
N ALA A 122 -12.85 4.07 21.72
CA ALA A 122 -14.10 3.66 22.37
C ALA A 122 -14.85 2.67 21.47
N GLY A 123 -14.99 3.00 20.19
CA GLY A 123 -15.62 2.13 19.20
C GLY A 123 -14.72 0.99 18.71
N GLN A 124 -13.45 0.92 19.17
CA GLN A 124 -12.47 -0.11 18.76
C GLN A 124 -12.30 -0.22 17.25
N GLN A 125 -12.25 0.93 16.58
CA GLN A 125 -12.16 1.00 15.12
C GLN A 125 -11.16 2.04 14.63
N LEU A 126 -10.70 1.83 13.41
CA LEU A 126 -9.88 2.76 12.64
C LEU A 126 -10.66 3.21 11.42
N MET A 127 -10.68 4.51 11.16
CA MET A 127 -11.27 5.07 9.96
C MET A 127 -10.20 5.23 8.88
N VAL A 128 -10.26 4.43 7.84
CA VAL A 128 -9.39 4.55 6.67
C VAL A 128 -10.06 5.48 5.68
N ARG A 129 -9.43 6.64 5.47
CA ARG A 129 -9.93 7.67 4.55
C ARG A 129 -9.30 7.52 3.18
N ASP A 130 -10.06 7.92 2.16
CA ASP A 130 -9.59 7.98 0.77
C ASP A 130 -8.98 6.65 0.27
N GLY A 131 -9.51 5.52 0.75
CA GLY A 131 -9.11 4.19 0.29
C GLY A 131 -9.22 4.08 -1.24
N LYS A 132 -8.73 2.98 -1.83
CA LYS A 132 -8.76 2.75 -3.28
C LYS A 132 -10.17 3.04 -3.84
N GLY A 133 -10.32 4.20 -4.51
CA GLY A 133 -11.58 4.67 -5.10
C GLY A 133 -12.35 5.69 -4.26
N ARG A 134 -11.69 6.42 -3.36
CA ARG A 134 -12.24 7.55 -2.60
C ARG A 134 -13.45 7.20 -1.73
N LYS A 135 -13.47 5.97 -1.17
CA LYS A 135 -14.48 5.55 -0.20
C LYS A 135 -13.83 5.32 1.15
N ASP A 136 -14.33 6.01 2.15
CA ASP A 136 -13.96 5.78 3.55
C ASP A 136 -14.48 4.42 4.01
N ARG A 137 -13.74 3.77 4.90
CA ARG A 137 -14.18 2.54 5.56
C ARG A 137 -13.70 2.48 7.00
N ALA A 138 -14.48 1.84 7.84
CA ALA A 138 -14.03 1.43 9.16
C ALA A 138 -13.35 0.05 9.09
N THR A 139 -12.32 -0.14 9.91
CA THR A 139 -11.69 -1.44 10.15
C THR A 139 -11.38 -1.60 11.64
N LEU A 140 -10.95 -2.78 12.04
CA LEU A 140 -10.75 -3.16 13.44
C LEU A 140 -9.56 -2.37 14.05
N LEU A 141 -9.70 -1.93 15.30
CA LEU A 141 -8.59 -1.56 16.17
C LEU A 141 -8.34 -2.72 17.15
N PRO A 142 -7.25 -3.50 17.01
CA PRO A 142 -6.98 -4.62 17.90
C PRO A 142 -6.84 -4.16 19.35
N THR A 143 -7.57 -4.81 20.26
CA THR A 143 -7.55 -4.47 21.69
C THR A 143 -6.16 -4.59 22.30
N THR A 144 -5.38 -5.59 21.87
CA THR A 144 -4.00 -5.80 22.30
C THR A 144 -3.04 -4.67 21.96
N LEU A 145 -3.37 -3.84 20.97
CA LEU A 145 -2.54 -2.69 20.56
C LEU A 145 -2.96 -1.39 21.24
N GLN A 146 -4.13 -1.32 21.88
CA GLN A 146 -4.67 -0.06 22.38
C GLN A 146 -3.76 0.64 23.38
N ALA A 147 -3.18 -0.11 24.33
CA ALA A 147 -2.28 0.48 25.34
C ALA A 147 -1.03 1.11 24.70
N ALA A 148 -0.35 0.35 23.84
CA ALA A 148 0.83 0.83 23.12
C ALA A 148 0.50 2.01 22.20
N LEU A 149 -0.67 1.97 21.54
CA LEU A 149 -1.11 3.03 20.65
C LEU A 149 -1.45 4.32 21.42
N ARG A 150 -2.09 4.22 22.60
CA ARG A 150 -2.34 5.39 23.48
C ARG A 150 -1.02 6.04 23.90
N GLN A 151 -0.06 5.24 24.35
CA GLN A 151 1.28 5.75 24.71
C GLN A 151 1.96 6.43 23.52
N HIS A 152 1.85 5.86 22.33
CA HIS A 152 2.38 6.46 21.10
C HIS A 152 1.68 7.80 20.77
N VAL A 153 0.37 7.85 20.88
CA VAL A 153 -0.43 9.09 20.69
C VAL A 153 0.04 10.20 21.63
N GLU A 154 0.31 9.91 22.90
CA GLU A 154 0.87 10.91 23.83
C GLU A 154 2.25 11.38 23.38
N SER A 155 3.15 10.48 22.95
CA SER A 155 4.46 10.88 22.40
C SER A 155 4.33 11.76 21.16
N VAL A 156 3.35 11.51 20.31
CA VAL A 156 3.07 12.35 19.12
C VAL A 156 2.50 13.71 19.57
N ARG A 157 1.71 13.75 20.63
CA ARG A 157 1.18 14.99 21.20
C ARG A 157 2.31 15.89 21.72
N ASP A 158 3.26 15.32 22.45
CA ASP A 158 4.43 16.04 22.96
C ASP A 158 5.29 16.58 21.81
N GLN A 159 5.50 15.77 20.78
CA GLN A 159 6.19 16.20 19.57
C GLN A 159 5.45 17.34 18.87
N HIS A 160 4.13 17.26 18.71
CA HIS A 160 3.33 18.31 18.09
C HIS A 160 3.40 19.61 18.91
N ALA A 161 3.30 19.53 20.24
CA ALA A 161 3.44 20.69 21.12
C ALA A 161 4.83 21.34 20.99
N ALA A 162 5.89 20.54 20.85
CA ALA A 162 7.23 21.06 20.59
C ALA A 162 7.33 21.73 19.21
N ASP A 163 6.72 21.15 18.18
CA ASP A 163 6.67 21.70 16.83
C ASP A 163 5.97 23.07 16.81
N LEU A 164 4.84 23.19 17.51
CA LEU A 164 4.10 24.45 17.61
C LEU A 164 4.93 25.59 18.25
N ARG A 165 5.75 25.26 19.27
CA ARG A 165 6.62 26.24 19.95
C ARG A 165 7.67 26.84 19.03
N VAL A 166 8.11 26.11 18.00
CA VAL A 166 9.10 26.57 17.01
C VAL A 166 8.48 27.04 15.70
N GLY A 167 7.17 27.32 15.68
CA GLY A 167 6.46 27.81 14.49
C GLY A 167 6.24 26.77 13.40
N ALA A 168 6.37 25.47 13.75
CA ALA A 168 6.05 24.34 12.87
C ALA A 168 4.67 23.73 13.24
N GLY A 169 4.51 22.42 13.06
CA GLY A 169 3.29 21.70 13.46
C GLY A 169 2.19 21.72 12.42
N PHE A 170 2.50 22.12 11.19
CA PHE A 170 1.59 21.98 10.06
C PHE A 170 1.66 20.60 9.44
N VAL A 171 0.53 20.12 8.95
CA VAL A 171 0.42 18.93 8.09
C VAL A 171 -0.25 19.29 6.77
N GLN A 172 0.06 18.55 5.73
CA GLN A 172 -0.61 18.72 4.45
C GLN A 172 -2.05 18.21 4.54
N LEU A 173 -2.98 19.00 4.02
CA LEU A 173 -4.38 18.63 3.80
C LEU A 173 -4.71 18.76 2.30
N PRO A 174 -5.71 18.01 1.81
CA PRO A 174 -6.31 18.29 0.50
C PRO A 174 -6.79 19.74 0.40
N ASP A 175 -6.59 20.38 -0.75
CA ASP A 175 -6.83 21.81 -0.94
C ASP A 175 -8.26 22.22 -0.57
N ALA A 176 -9.26 21.43 -0.95
CA ALA A 176 -10.65 21.70 -0.59
C ALA A 176 -10.90 21.68 0.93
N LEU A 177 -10.22 20.79 1.67
CA LEU A 177 -10.32 20.75 3.14
C LEU A 177 -9.58 21.92 3.77
N ARG A 178 -8.42 22.27 3.22
CA ARG A 178 -7.65 23.42 3.69
C ARG A 178 -8.43 24.72 3.50
N ALA A 179 -9.07 24.92 2.35
CA ALA A 179 -9.90 26.07 2.08
C ALA A 179 -11.09 26.15 3.05
N LYS A 180 -11.74 25.02 3.34
CA LYS A 180 -12.89 24.95 4.26
C LYS A 180 -12.50 25.12 5.74
N TYR A 181 -11.33 24.61 6.13
CA TYR A 181 -10.84 24.59 7.51
C TYR A 181 -9.39 25.13 7.58
N PRO A 182 -9.18 26.46 7.51
CA PRO A 182 -7.83 27.04 7.43
C PRO A 182 -6.90 26.72 8.61
N SER A 183 -7.46 26.54 9.83
CA SER A 183 -6.71 26.19 11.04
C SER A 183 -6.35 24.70 11.14
N ALA A 184 -7.11 23.84 10.47
CA ALA A 184 -6.98 22.39 10.57
C ALA A 184 -5.55 21.84 10.34
N PRO A 185 -4.70 22.41 9.47
CA PRO A 185 -3.33 21.92 9.31
C PRO A 185 -2.49 21.91 10.60
N ARG A 186 -2.81 22.78 11.59
CA ARG A 186 -2.12 22.87 12.89
C ARG A 186 -2.87 22.21 14.03
N GLU A 187 -4.12 21.85 13.83
CA GLU A 187 -4.93 21.25 14.88
C GLU A 187 -4.54 19.81 15.16
N TRP A 188 -4.61 19.43 16.43
CA TRP A 188 -4.26 18.11 16.93
C TRP A 188 -4.97 16.95 16.20
N PRO A 189 -6.30 16.96 15.97
CA PRO A 189 -7.00 15.85 15.33
C PRO A 189 -6.49 15.53 13.92
N TRP A 190 -5.89 16.49 13.23
CA TRP A 190 -5.41 16.35 11.86
C TRP A 190 -3.97 15.88 11.77
N GLN A 191 -3.22 15.81 12.87
CA GLN A 191 -1.85 15.36 12.90
C GLN A 191 -1.76 13.89 12.48
N TRP A 192 -0.61 13.51 11.90
CA TRP A 192 -0.36 12.13 11.52
C TRP A 192 -0.20 11.25 12.76
N LEU A 193 -0.79 10.05 12.74
CA LEU A 193 -0.55 9.04 13.78
C LEU A 193 0.90 8.58 13.77
N PHE A 194 1.51 8.47 12.59
CA PHE A 194 2.91 8.09 12.40
C PHE A 194 3.68 9.22 11.69
N PRO A 195 4.05 10.29 12.40
CA PRO A 195 4.75 11.44 11.82
C PRO A 195 6.18 11.08 11.44
N ALA A 196 6.70 11.73 10.40
CA ALA A 196 8.12 11.68 10.05
C ALA A 196 8.97 12.37 11.13
N THR A 197 10.25 12.01 11.22
CA THR A 197 11.16 12.57 12.22
C THR A 197 11.59 14.01 11.91
N ARG A 198 11.54 14.43 10.62
CA ARG A 198 12.01 15.74 10.17
C ARG A 198 10.85 16.59 9.65
N HIS A 199 11.00 17.90 9.81
CA HIS A 199 10.17 18.88 9.11
C HIS A 199 10.70 19.11 7.69
N TYR A 200 9.83 19.62 6.83
CA TYR A 200 10.19 20.27 5.58
C TYR A 200 9.47 21.62 5.52
N THR A 201 10.03 22.55 4.77
CA THR A 201 9.37 23.82 4.48
C THR A 201 8.69 23.71 3.13
N ASP A 202 7.39 23.97 3.11
CA ASP A 202 6.61 23.99 1.87
C ASP A 202 7.04 25.25 1.07
N PRO A 203 7.58 25.08 -0.15
CA PRO A 203 8.09 26.22 -0.92
C PRO A 203 6.98 27.19 -1.36
N ALA A 204 5.73 26.75 -1.48
CA ALA A 204 4.62 27.58 -1.92
C ALA A 204 4.05 28.44 -0.80
N THR A 205 4.11 27.98 0.46
CA THR A 205 3.46 28.64 1.60
C THR A 205 4.44 29.11 2.67
N GLY A 206 5.69 28.62 2.65
CA GLY A 206 6.67 28.85 3.70
C GLY A 206 6.38 28.09 5.02
N GLU A 207 5.32 27.32 5.08
CA GLU A 207 4.93 26.57 6.26
C GLU A 207 5.90 25.44 6.58
N ARG A 208 6.31 25.32 7.84
CA ARG A 208 7.11 24.21 8.33
C ARG A 208 6.19 23.05 8.67
N ARG A 209 6.17 22.06 7.77
CA ARG A 209 5.28 20.90 7.81
C ARG A 209 6.01 19.65 8.25
N ARG A 210 5.25 18.73 8.84
CA ARG A 210 5.67 17.35 9.09
C ARG A 210 4.84 16.41 8.20
N HIS A 211 5.53 15.55 7.46
CA HIS A 211 4.88 14.49 6.67
C HIS A 211 4.63 13.27 7.54
N HIS A 212 3.88 12.30 7.04
CA HIS A 212 3.85 10.96 7.65
C HIS A 212 5.18 10.24 7.42
N LEU A 213 5.43 9.20 8.21
CA LEU A 213 6.60 8.33 8.03
C LEU A 213 6.63 7.76 6.61
N HIS A 214 7.81 7.70 6.01
CA HIS A 214 7.94 7.19 4.64
C HIS A 214 7.78 5.67 4.60
N GLU A 215 7.07 5.15 3.61
CA GLU A 215 6.74 3.72 3.50
C GLU A 215 7.97 2.80 3.44
N THR A 216 9.08 3.27 2.88
CA THR A 216 10.32 2.49 2.81
C THR A 216 10.87 2.13 4.19
N VAL A 217 10.56 2.89 5.24
CA VAL A 217 10.96 2.57 6.61
C VAL A 217 10.28 1.26 7.02
N ILE A 218 8.97 1.17 6.86
CA ILE A 218 8.21 -0.04 7.21
C ILE A 218 8.56 -1.21 6.28
N GLN A 219 8.74 -0.95 4.98
CA GLN A 219 9.14 -1.98 4.01
C GLN A 219 10.49 -2.61 4.38
N ARG A 220 11.47 -1.78 4.77
CA ARG A 220 12.81 -2.26 5.20
C ARG A 220 12.73 -2.99 6.54
N ALA A 221 11.98 -2.44 7.50
CA ALA A 221 11.81 -3.04 8.82
C ALA A 221 11.19 -4.43 8.74
N VAL A 222 10.10 -4.60 8.00
CA VAL A 222 9.42 -5.89 7.79
C VAL A 222 10.37 -6.90 7.14
N ARG A 223 11.12 -6.51 6.09
CA ARG A 223 12.09 -7.41 5.44
C ARG A 223 13.23 -7.81 6.36
N ARG A 224 13.77 -6.87 7.14
CA ARG A 224 14.82 -7.13 8.13
C ARG A 224 14.33 -8.09 9.21
N ALA A 225 13.15 -7.84 9.75
CA ALA A 225 12.51 -8.65 10.78
C ALA A 225 12.24 -10.09 10.31
N ALA A 226 11.73 -10.25 9.09
CA ALA A 226 11.48 -11.57 8.51
C ALA A 226 12.77 -12.40 8.36
N ARG A 227 13.87 -11.76 7.93
CA ARG A 227 15.19 -12.42 7.87
C ARG A 227 15.69 -12.81 9.26
N ALA A 228 15.58 -11.92 10.24
CA ALA A 228 16.00 -12.18 11.62
C ALA A 228 15.17 -13.28 12.29
N ALA A 229 13.88 -13.38 11.93
CA ALA A 229 12.99 -14.44 12.38
C ALA A 229 13.21 -15.79 11.66
N GLY A 230 14.11 -15.88 10.69
CA GLY A 230 14.36 -17.09 9.91
C GLY A 230 13.19 -17.52 9.02
N VAL A 231 12.29 -16.58 8.64
CA VAL A 231 11.16 -16.90 7.77
C VAL A 231 11.63 -16.97 6.31
N PRO A 232 11.56 -18.15 5.65
CA PRO A 232 12.13 -18.35 4.31
C PRO A 232 11.26 -17.74 3.19
N LYS A 233 10.09 -17.20 3.52
CA LYS A 233 9.14 -16.62 2.57
C LYS A 233 9.51 -15.16 2.27
N PRO A 234 9.21 -14.64 1.06
CA PRO A 234 9.37 -13.22 0.74
C PRO A 234 8.31 -12.38 1.47
N VAL A 235 8.67 -11.85 2.65
CA VAL A 235 7.76 -11.06 3.49
C VAL A 235 7.83 -9.59 3.10
N THR A 236 6.67 -9.01 2.86
CA THR A 236 6.46 -7.59 2.56
C THR A 236 5.31 -7.04 3.41
N PRO A 237 5.10 -5.73 3.47
CA PRO A 237 3.90 -5.16 4.09
C PRO A 237 2.58 -5.76 3.57
N HIS A 238 2.49 -6.06 2.28
CA HIS A 238 1.31 -6.73 1.72
C HIS A 238 1.12 -8.15 2.25
N THR A 239 2.21 -8.86 2.57
CA THR A 239 2.14 -10.20 3.17
C THR A 239 1.42 -10.18 4.52
N LEU A 240 1.64 -9.13 5.35
CA LEU A 240 0.92 -8.97 6.61
C LEU A 240 -0.60 -8.84 6.40
N ARG A 241 -1.00 -8.00 5.44
CA ARG A 241 -2.40 -7.83 5.07
C ARG A 241 -3.02 -9.10 4.46
N HIS A 242 -2.29 -9.82 3.61
CA HIS A 242 -2.76 -11.11 3.08
C HIS A 242 -2.94 -12.13 4.19
N SER A 243 -2.02 -12.18 5.16
CA SER A 243 -2.13 -13.07 6.32
C SER A 243 -3.33 -12.72 7.21
N PHE A 244 -3.62 -11.42 7.43
CA PHE A 244 -4.84 -10.98 8.11
C PHE A 244 -6.08 -11.52 7.42
N ALA A 245 -6.25 -11.29 6.13
CA ALA A 245 -7.42 -11.74 5.38
C ALA A 245 -7.60 -13.26 5.42
N THR A 246 -6.51 -13.99 5.18
CA THR A 246 -6.49 -15.44 5.19
C THR A 246 -6.83 -16.02 6.57
N GLN A 247 -6.30 -15.42 7.64
CA GLN A 247 -6.54 -15.91 9.00
C GLN A 247 -7.95 -15.59 9.50
N LEU A 248 -8.55 -14.45 9.11
CA LEU A 248 -9.96 -14.19 9.37
C LEU A 248 -10.84 -15.20 8.65
N LEU A 249 -10.55 -15.50 7.39
CA LEU A 249 -11.29 -16.49 6.62
C LEU A 249 -11.16 -17.88 7.24
N ALA A 250 -9.94 -18.27 7.66
CA ALA A 250 -9.68 -19.55 8.34
C ALA A 250 -10.35 -19.66 9.72
N SER A 251 -10.65 -18.54 10.38
CA SER A 251 -11.39 -18.49 11.64
C SER A 251 -12.91 -18.42 11.45
N GLY A 252 -13.41 -18.58 10.22
CA GLY A 252 -14.85 -18.64 9.95
C GLY A 252 -15.51 -17.29 9.62
N SER A 253 -14.74 -16.20 9.49
CA SER A 253 -15.30 -14.92 9.07
C SER A 253 -15.81 -14.99 7.63
N ASP A 254 -16.98 -14.43 7.38
CA ASP A 254 -17.54 -14.42 6.04
C ASP A 254 -16.75 -13.51 5.09
N ILE A 255 -16.74 -13.87 3.80
CA ILE A 255 -15.91 -13.22 2.78
C ILE A 255 -16.34 -11.78 2.48
N ARG A 256 -17.63 -11.45 2.66
CA ARG A 256 -18.15 -10.09 2.48
C ARG A 256 -17.67 -9.16 3.59
N THR A 257 -17.67 -9.65 4.82
CA THR A 257 -17.08 -8.94 5.97
C THR A 257 -15.58 -8.67 5.73
N ILE A 258 -14.83 -9.65 5.26
CA ILE A 258 -13.42 -9.49 4.92
C ILE A 258 -13.23 -8.48 3.77
N GLN A 259 -14.08 -8.56 2.74
CA GLN A 259 -14.09 -7.60 1.63
C GLN A 259 -14.27 -6.16 2.12
N GLN A 260 -15.21 -5.93 3.02
CA GLN A 260 -15.51 -4.62 3.60
C GLN A 260 -14.32 -4.10 4.43
N LEU A 261 -13.80 -4.92 5.35
CA LEU A 261 -12.64 -4.57 6.18
C LEU A 261 -11.41 -4.20 5.32
N LEU A 262 -11.17 -4.94 4.25
CA LEU A 262 -10.07 -4.68 3.34
C LEU A 262 -10.33 -3.51 2.36
N GLY A 263 -11.58 -3.12 2.15
CA GLY A 263 -11.95 -2.12 1.15
C GLY A 263 -11.64 -2.58 -0.28
N HIS A 264 -11.96 -3.83 -0.61
CA HIS A 264 -11.87 -4.33 -1.98
C HIS A 264 -13.15 -3.96 -2.73
N LYS A 265 -13.02 -3.28 -3.86
CA LYS A 265 -14.17 -2.92 -4.72
C LYS A 265 -14.86 -4.16 -5.28
N ASP A 266 -14.06 -5.16 -5.67
CA ASP A 266 -14.51 -6.40 -6.26
C ASP A 266 -14.24 -7.56 -5.31
N VAL A 267 -15.24 -8.41 -5.11
CA VAL A 267 -15.11 -9.63 -4.30
C VAL A 267 -14.08 -10.60 -4.88
N SER A 268 -13.88 -10.61 -6.20
CA SER A 268 -12.86 -11.42 -6.86
C SER A 268 -11.47 -11.19 -6.27
N THR A 269 -11.15 -9.94 -5.88
CA THR A 269 -9.91 -9.60 -5.18
C THR A 269 -9.81 -10.26 -3.80
N THR A 270 -10.94 -10.57 -3.16
CA THR A 270 -10.98 -11.26 -1.86
C THR A 270 -11.02 -12.77 -2.03
N MET A 271 -11.58 -13.25 -3.13
CA MET A 271 -11.64 -14.69 -3.46
C MET A 271 -10.25 -15.32 -3.60
N ILE A 272 -9.20 -14.55 -3.86
CA ILE A 272 -7.82 -15.05 -3.89
C ILE A 272 -7.39 -15.71 -2.56
N TYR A 273 -8.05 -15.40 -1.44
CA TYR A 273 -7.75 -15.99 -0.13
C TYR A 273 -8.42 -17.34 0.10
N THR A 274 -9.43 -17.70 -0.69
CA THR A 274 -10.17 -18.97 -0.51
C THR A 274 -9.34 -20.20 -0.80
N HIS A 275 -8.26 -20.06 -1.62
CA HIS A 275 -7.35 -21.18 -1.90
C HIS A 275 -6.65 -21.72 -0.64
N VAL A 276 -6.49 -20.88 0.41
CA VAL A 276 -5.83 -21.28 1.66
C VAL A 276 -6.73 -22.14 2.54
N LEU A 277 -8.06 -22.04 2.36
CA LEU A 277 -9.04 -22.89 3.05
C LEU A 277 -9.10 -24.31 2.49
N ARG A 278 -8.46 -24.56 1.35
CA ARG A 278 -8.46 -25.90 0.71
C ARG A 278 -7.58 -26.88 1.49
N ARG A 279 -8.03 -27.26 2.69
CA ARG A 279 -7.59 -28.48 3.35
C ARG A 279 -8.50 -29.62 2.87
N GLY A 280 -8.02 -30.45 1.94
CA GLY A 280 -8.79 -31.48 1.24
C GLY A 280 -9.50 -30.96 -0.02
N PRO A 281 -10.21 -31.80 -0.78
CA PRO A 281 -10.93 -31.42 -1.98
C PRO A 281 -11.96 -30.34 -1.63
N LEU A 282 -11.69 -29.11 -2.09
CA LEU A 282 -12.50 -27.89 -1.89
C LEU A 282 -12.54 -27.28 -0.49
N GLY A 283 -11.79 -27.79 0.51
CA GLY A 283 -11.74 -27.24 1.88
C GLY A 283 -13.04 -27.41 2.68
N VAL A 284 -13.88 -28.32 2.28
CA VAL A 284 -15.15 -28.65 2.93
C VAL A 284 -14.95 -29.90 3.77
N ARG A 285 -15.40 -29.87 5.02
CA ARG A 285 -15.53 -31.10 5.82
C ARG A 285 -16.66 -31.93 5.26
N SER A 286 -16.49 -33.28 5.24
CA SER A 286 -17.59 -34.16 4.93
C SER A 286 -18.73 -33.99 5.97
N PRO A 287 -19.98 -34.02 5.54
CA PRO A 287 -21.10 -34.07 6.52
C PRO A 287 -20.97 -35.23 7.53
N LEU A 288 -20.31 -36.32 7.18
CA LEU A 288 -20.02 -37.46 8.07
C LEU A 288 -18.96 -37.12 9.15
N ASP A 289 -18.16 -36.10 8.97
CA ASP A 289 -17.10 -35.70 9.90
C ASP A 289 -17.52 -34.50 10.81
N SER A 290 -18.78 -34.09 10.74
CA SER A 290 -19.29 -32.90 11.45
C SER A 290 -19.91 -33.20 12.82
N ASP A 291 -20.02 -34.46 13.22
CA ASP A 291 -20.64 -34.89 14.49
C ASP A 291 -19.63 -35.51 15.48
N SER A 292 -18.42 -34.93 15.59
CA SER A 292 -17.42 -35.34 16.59
C SER A 292 -16.96 -34.19 17.44
#